data_d8aa454b3d5b7b2d075741bf8f6faadf
#
_entry.id   d8aa454b3d5b7b2d075741bf8f6faadf
#
_cell.length_a   1.000
_cell.length_b   1.000
_cell.length_c   1.000
_cell.angle_alpha   90.00
_cell.angle_beta   90.00
_cell.angle_gamma   90.00
#
_symmetry.space_group_name_H-M   'P 1'
#
loop_
_entity.id
_entity.type
_entity.pdbx_description
1 polymer ?
#
loop_
_entity_poly.entity_id
_entity_poly.type
_entity_poly.pdbx_seq_one_letter_code
_entity_poly.pdbx_strand_id
1 'polypeptide(L)'
;MAKKILVVVDAQNDFITGVLGNKECNVATNVIADEIRSGKYDDVIFTRDTHDENYLNTQEGRKLPVAHCIKGTNGWEVDARLKVAMKERGVICDELTYID
;
A
#
# COMPACT_ATOMS: atom_id res chain seq x y z
N MET A 1 -15.88 2.47 -24.36
CA MET A 1 -15.58 1.30 -23.53
C MET A 1 -15.27 1.73 -22.10
N ALA A 2 -15.70 0.95 -21.15
CA ALA A 2 -15.47 1.30 -19.76
C ALA A 2 -13.99 1.13 -19.38
N LYS A 3 -13.47 2.10 -18.64
CA LYS A 3 -12.12 2.05 -18.09
C LYS A 3 -12.09 1.14 -16.86
N LYS A 4 -11.09 0.29 -16.75
CA LYS A 4 -10.91 -0.59 -15.60
C LYS A 4 -9.84 -0.02 -14.70
N ILE A 5 -10.18 0.20 -13.43
CA ILE A 5 -9.26 0.76 -12.43
C ILE A 5 -9.10 -0.25 -11.30
N LEU A 6 -7.85 -0.58 -10.98
CA LEU A 6 -7.53 -1.38 -9.80
C LEU A 6 -7.20 -0.43 -8.65
N VAL A 7 -7.94 -0.54 -7.56
CA VAL A 7 -7.65 0.20 -6.33
C VAL A 7 -6.99 -0.75 -5.34
N VAL A 8 -5.74 -0.46 -4.98
CA VAL A 8 -4.97 -1.24 -4.01
C VAL A 8 -5.05 -0.52 -2.68
N VAL A 9 -5.78 -1.11 -1.73
CA VAL A 9 -6.09 -0.47 -0.46
C VAL A 9 -5.02 -0.81 0.58
N ASP A 10 -4.32 0.22 1.06
CA ASP A 10 -3.39 0.16 2.21
C ASP A 10 -2.37 -0.98 2.14
N ALA A 11 -1.84 -1.27 0.95
CA ALA A 11 -0.81 -2.29 0.76
C ALA A 11 0.57 -1.74 1.16
N GLN A 12 0.68 -1.33 2.40
CA GLN A 12 1.83 -0.69 3.01
C GLN A 12 2.61 -1.68 3.86
N ASN A 13 3.91 -1.43 4.04
CA ASN A 13 4.80 -2.35 4.74
C ASN A 13 4.30 -2.71 6.14
N ASP A 14 3.78 -1.77 6.91
CA ASP A 14 3.30 -2.04 8.27
C ASP A 14 2.14 -3.03 8.33
N PHE A 15 1.32 -3.09 7.27
CA PHE A 15 0.20 -4.05 7.20
C PHE A 15 0.58 -5.39 6.58
N ILE A 16 1.75 -5.51 5.99
CA ILE A 16 2.17 -6.71 5.25
C ILE A 16 3.27 -7.47 5.99
N THR A 17 4.39 -6.83 6.23
CA THR A 17 5.56 -7.44 6.89
C THR A 17 5.95 -6.74 8.18
N GLY A 18 5.39 -5.56 8.47
CA GLY A 18 5.70 -4.75 9.62
C GLY A 18 4.85 -5.08 10.85
N VAL A 19 4.64 -4.08 11.70
CA VAL A 19 4.05 -4.23 13.04
C VAL A 19 2.63 -4.79 13.06
N LEU A 20 1.85 -4.59 12.00
CA LEU A 20 0.49 -5.13 11.85
C LEU A 20 0.40 -6.17 10.73
N GLY A 21 1.54 -6.65 10.26
CA GLY A 21 1.60 -7.63 9.19
C GLY A 21 1.30 -9.05 9.64
N ASN A 22 1.00 -9.92 8.67
CA ASN A 22 0.83 -11.34 8.88
C ASN A 22 1.16 -12.11 7.59
N LYS A 23 1.19 -13.45 7.70
CA LYS A 23 1.54 -14.32 6.59
C LYS A 23 0.54 -14.20 5.43
N GLU A 24 -0.74 -14.13 5.73
CA GLU A 24 -1.80 -14.02 4.72
C GLU A 24 -1.68 -12.73 3.91
N CYS A 25 -1.39 -11.62 4.56
CA CYS A 25 -1.17 -10.33 3.88
C CYS A 25 0.07 -10.40 2.98
N ASN A 26 1.13 -11.08 3.44
CA ASN A 26 2.33 -11.26 2.66
C ASN A 26 2.05 -12.06 1.37
N VAL A 27 1.30 -13.16 1.48
CA VAL A 27 0.90 -13.97 0.33
C VAL A 27 -0.01 -13.18 -0.61
N ALA A 28 -1.00 -12.48 -0.06
CA ALA A 28 -1.93 -11.68 -0.85
C ALA A 28 -1.21 -10.59 -1.65
N THR A 29 -0.13 -10.03 -1.13
CA THR A 29 0.65 -9.01 -1.83
C THR A 29 1.25 -9.56 -3.13
N ASN A 30 1.69 -10.81 -3.15
CA ASN A 30 2.18 -11.44 -4.38
C ASN A 30 1.06 -11.57 -5.42
N VAL A 31 -0.15 -11.90 -4.98
CA VAL A 31 -1.32 -11.96 -5.88
C VAL A 31 -1.64 -10.60 -6.46
N ILE A 32 -1.59 -9.54 -5.64
CA ILE A 32 -1.79 -8.16 -6.11
C ILE A 32 -0.73 -7.78 -7.14
N ALA A 33 0.53 -8.12 -6.89
CA ALA A 33 1.62 -7.84 -7.84
C ALA A 33 1.36 -8.51 -9.19
N ASP A 34 0.90 -9.77 -9.18
CA ASP A 34 0.55 -10.50 -10.40
C ASP A 34 -0.61 -9.85 -11.15
N GLU A 35 -1.63 -9.37 -10.41
CA GLU A 35 -2.75 -8.63 -11.02
C GLU A 35 -2.29 -7.34 -11.69
N ILE A 36 -1.36 -6.61 -11.08
CA ILE A 36 -0.78 -5.40 -11.67
C ILE A 36 -0.06 -5.74 -12.97
N ARG A 37 0.76 -6.80 -12.96
CA ARG A 37 1.53 -7.23 -14.13
C ARG A 37 0.66 -7.74 -15.26
N SER A 38 -0.54 -8.22 -14.96
CA SER A 38 -1.44 -8.82 -15.95
C SER A 38 -1.84 -7.87 -17.07
N GLY A 39 -1.78 -6.55 -16.84
CA GLY A 39 -2.18 -5.55 -17.81
C GLY A 39 -3.69 -5.43 -18.03
N LYS A 40 -4.51 -6.07 -17.18
CA LYS A 40 -5.98 -6.04 -17.29
C LYS A 40 -6.58 -4.67 -16.96
N TYR A 41 -5.86 -3.84 -16.24
CA TYR A 41 -6.37 -2.57 -15.71
C TYR A 41 -5.73 -1.40 -16.43
N ASP A 42 -6.55 -0.39 -16.73
CA ASP A 42 -6.09 0.82 -17.40
C ASP A 42 -5.27 1.69 -16.44
N ASP A 43 -5.70 1.76 -15.17
CA ASP A 43 -5.01 2.49 -14.11
C ASP A 43 -4.92 1.66 -12.85
N VAL A 44 -3.93 1.96 -12.02
CA VAL A 44 -3.77 1.40 -10.67
C VAL A 44 -3.60 2.55 -9.71
N ILE A 45 -4.44 2.58 -8.67
CA ILE A 45 -4.43 3.61 -7.64
C ILE A 45 -4.12 2.95 -6.30
N PHE A 46 -3.23 3.54 -5.52
CA PHE A 46 -2.86 3.06 -4.19
C PHE A 46 -3.44 3.97 -3.12
N THR A 47 -4.16 3.41 -2.16
CA THR A 47 -4.50 4.16 -0.95
C THR A 47 -3.45 3.94 0.12
N ARG A 48 -3.23 4.93 0.97
CA ARG A 48 -2.30 4.83 2.08
C ARG A 48 -2.96 5.36 3.35
N ASP A 49 -3.06 4.49 4.35
CA ASP A 49 -3.38 4.90 5.70
C ASP A 49 -2.21 5.76 6.19
N THR A 50 -2.49 6.96 6.68
CA THR A 50 -1.44 7.94 6.98
C THR A 50 -1.67 8.54 8.35
N HIS A 51 -0.72 8.34 9.24
CA HIS A 51 -0.71 8.91 10.59
C HIS A 51 0.51 9.78 10.78
N ASP A 52 0.46 10.66 11.75
CA ASP A 52 1.63 11.43 12.14
C ASP A 52 2.27 10.86 13.43
N GLU A 53 3.36 11.45 13.86
CA GLU A 53 4.10 11.02 15.05
C GLU A 53 3.29 11.13 16.34
N ASN A 54 2.15 11.83 16.35
CA ASN A 54 1.27 11.92 17.51
C ASN A 54 0.19 10.82 17.54
N TYR A 55 0.28 9.81 16.68
CA TYR A 55 -0.72 8.76 16.54
C TYR A 55 -1.19 8.19 17.90
N LEU A 56 -0.26 7.88 18.80
CA LEU A 56 -0.58 7.27 20.10
C LEU A 56 -1.38 8.21 21.03
N ASN A 57 -1.37 9.50 20.77
CA ASN A 57 -2.12 10.51 21.52
C ASN A 57 -3.52 10.75 20.93
N THR A 58 -3.83 10.11 19.81
CA THR A 58 -5.15 10.22 19.17
C THR A 58 -6.14 9.23 19.77
N GLN A 59 -7.43 9.43 19.53
CA GLN A 59 -8.46 8.47 19.94
C GLN A 59 -8.24 7.10 19.29
N GLU A 60 -7.84 7.06 18.03
CA GLU A 60 -7.51 5.83 17.34
C GLU A 60 -6.32 5.12 17.98
N GLY A 61 -5.26 5.86 18.32
CA GLY A 61 -4.09 5.33 18.99
C GLY A 61 -4.37 4.78 20.39
N ARG A 62 -5.39 5.31 21.06
CA ARG A 62 -5.84 4.78 22.36
C ARG A 62 -6.55 3.44 22.22
N LYS A 63 -7.28 3.23 21.12
CA LYS A 63 -8.00 1.97 20.83
C LYS A 63 -7.09 0.91 20.26
N LEU A 64 -6.12 1.30 19.45
CA LEU A 64 -5.10 0.42 18.86
C LEU A 64 -3.74 1.04 19.13
N PRO A 65 -3.13 0.72 20.29
CA PRO A 65 -1.88 1.40 20.72
C PRO A 65 -0.63 0.85 20.03
N VAL A 66 -0.69 0.76 18.69
CA VAL A 66 0.43 0.34 17.86
C VAL A 66 0.66 1.43 16.81
N ALA A 67 1.76 2.18 16.96
CA ALA A 67 2.12 3.19 15.98
C ALA A 67 2.41 2.50 14.64
N HIS A 68 1.74 2.94 13.58
CA HIS A 68 1.89 2.36 12.26
C HIS A 68 1.60 3.41 11.18
N CYS A 69 2.11 3.17 9.99
CA CYS A 69 1.87 4.03 8.82
C CYS A 69 2.13 5.51 9.11
N ILE A 70 3.21 5.79 9.87
CA ILE A 70 3.63 7.15 10.16
C ILE A 70 4.26 7.74 8.89
N LYS A 71 3.71 8.86 8.43
CA LYS A 71 4.14 9.50 7.19
C LYS A 71 5.66 9.69 7.14
N GLY A 72 6.26 9.29 6.03
CA GLY A 72 7.69 9.39 5.80
C GLY A 72 8.52 8.21 6.33
N THR A 73 7.90 7.24 7.02
CA THR A 73 8.61 6.03 7.48
C THR A 73 8.51 4.91 6.45
N ASN A 74 9.40 3.92 6.57
CA ASN A 74 9.35 2.73 5.72
C ASN A 74 8.01 1.97 5.88
N GLY A 75 7.46 1.91 7.08
CA GLY A 75 6.20 1.23 7.34
C GLY A 75 5.01 1.83 6.60
N TRP A 76 5.04 3.13 6.35
CA TRP A 76 4.03 3.86 5.60
C TRP A 76 4.12 3.60 4.09
N GLU A 77 5.28 3.29 3.56
CA GLU A 77 5.49 3.08 2.13
C GLU A 77 4.73 1.86 1.61
N VAL A 78 4.26 1.95 0.36
CA VAL A 78 3.69 0.81 -0.35
C VAL A 78 4.75 -0.27 -0.53
N ASP A 79 4.37 -1.53 -0.40
CA ASP A 79 5.29 -2.67 -0.54
C ASP A 79 6.07 -2.59 -1.85
N ALA A 80 7.38 -2.82 -1.77
CA ALA A 80 8.28 -2.71 -2.90
C ALA A 80 7.91 -3.64 -4.07
N ARG A 81 7.30 -4.79 -3.79
CA ARG A 81 6.86 -5.73 -4.83
C ARG A 81 5.83 -5.11 -5.76
N LEU A 82 4.97 -4.26 -5.21
CA LEU A 82 3.94 -3.56 -6.00
C LEU A 82 4.54 -2.44 -6.82
N LYS A 83 5.52 -1.74 -6.28
CA LYS A 83 6.27 -0.71 -7.02
C LYS A 83 7.03 -1.33 -8.20
N VAL A 84 7.66 -2.49 -7.98
CA VAL A 84 8.36 -3.24 -9.04
C VAL A 84 7.37 -3.69 -10.10
N ALA A 85 6.20 -4.20 -9.72
CA ALA A 85 5.16 -4.62 -10.66
C ALA A 85 4.69 -3.45 -11.54
N MET A 86 4.52 -2.27 -10.96
CA MET A 86 4.17 -1.07 -11.72
C MET A 86 5.27 -0.69 -12.71
N LYS A 87 6.53 -0.76 -12.28
CA LYS A 87 7.67 -0.50 -13.16
C LYS A 87 7.72 -1.48 -14.33
N GLU A 88 7.44 -2.76 -14.07
CA GLU A 88 7.42 -3.79 -15.11
C GLU A 88 6.32 -3.54 -16.16
N ARG A 89 5.22 -2.92 -15.77
CA ARG A 89 4.19 -2.53 -16.75
C ARG A 89 4.43 -1.15 -17.38
N GLY A 90 5.59 -0.53 -17.13
CA GLY A 90 6.03 0.70 -17.78
C GLY A 90 5.72 1.99 -17.04
N VAL A 91 5.32 1.92 -15.78
CA VAL A 91 5.06 3.10 -14.95
C VAL A 91 6.23 3.35 -14.01
N ILE A 92 6.83 4.53 -14.04
CA ILE A 92 7.92 4.89 -13.13
C ILE A 92 7.38 5.28 -11.76
N CYS A 93 8.20 5.03 -10.71
CA CYS A 93 7.77 5.21 -9.32
C CYS A 93 7.23 6.61 -9.00
N ASP A 94 7.78 7.64 -9.59
CA ASP A 94 7.36 9.03 -9.35
C ASP A 94 5.99 9.35 -9.97
N GLU A 95 5.48 8.47 -10.84
CA GLU A 95 4.20 8.65 -11.52
C GLU A 95 3.07 7.83 -10.90
N LEU A 96 3.32 7.14 -9.78
CA LEU A 96 2.29 6.37 -9.10
C LEU A 96 1.23 7.30 -8.48
N THR A 97 -0.03 6.90 -8.58
CA THR A 97 -1.14 7.67 -8.01
C THR A 97 -1.44 7.16 -6.60
N TYR A 98 -1.30 8.04 -5.62
CA TYR A 98 -1.59 7.74 -4.22
C TYR A 98 -2.77 8.55 -3.71
N ILE A 99 -3.58 7.94 -2.86
CA ILE A 99 -4.63 8.61 -2.09
C ILE A 99 -4.35 8.35 -0.61
N ASP A 100 -4.00 9.38 0.10
CA ASP A 100 -3.65 9.33 1.52
C ASP A 100 -4.83 9.57 2.45
#